data_076f6f2646565b09673b7f74662be944
#
_entry.id   076f6f2646565b09673b7f74662be944
#
_cell.length_a   1.000
_cell.length_b   1.000
_cell.length_c   1.000
_cell.angle_alpha   90.00
_cell.angle_beta   90.00
_cell.angle_gamma   90.00
#
_symmetry.space_group_name_H-M   'P 1'
#
loop_
_entity.id
_entity.type
_entity.pdbx_description
1 polymer ?
#
loop_
_entity_poly.entity_id
_entity_poly.type
_entity_poly.pdbx_seq_one_letter_code
_entity_poly.pdbx_strand_id
1 'polypeptide(L)'
;MHLNCYYWGHEAFVLNLGDALVPLILRAFGHDCALRSDAAANAGRTLLVIGSLLDDANLDRIAGPIDVWGCGWRGGSVSDRNLDRLTFHGVRGPLTARALGLSSSLPQSDPGFLMPRILPPPAMRHGLRLVVPHCLRVRTQRPAERLAATGADLILSPWVVRRQGRLTSANLHQAARRLLSVAIWPKGVESSVRTLAGARFVLTGSLHGAILCQAYGTPWAAYEDDGIDAPAKWQDLAALLDIDIALVRTVGAGESWWDRTGQWARPPELEPFRAAFPYSQGRAR
;
A
#
# COMPACT_ATOMS: atom_id res chain seq x y z
N MET A 1 21.31 4.12 -8.14
CA MET A 1 21.73 2.76 -7.72
C MET A 1 20.53 1.83 -7.85
N HIS A 2 20.74 0.57 -8.27
CA HIS A 2 19.68 -0.44 -8.31
C HIS A 2 19.59 -1.13 -6.95
N LEU A 3 18.43 -1.04 -6.30
CA LEU A 3 18.17 -1.70 -5.02
C LEU A 3 17.39 -2.99 -5.23
N ASN A 4 17.80 -4.06 -4.55
CA ASN A 4 17.00 -5.27 -4.47
C ASN A 4 15.77 -4.99 -3.60
N CYS A 5 14.57 -5.07 -4.16
CA CYS A 5 13.34 -4.83 -3.44
C CYS A 5 12.41 -6.03 -3.56
N TYR A 6 11.75 -6.34 -2.48
CA TYR A 6 10.67 -7.34 -2.49
C TYR A 6 9.35 -6.68 -2.10
N TYR A 7 8.33 -6.91 -2.88
CA TYR A 7 6.93 -6.52 -2.64
C TYR A 7 6.01 -7.52 -3.34
N TRP A 8 4.77 -7.62 -2.88
CA TRP A 8 3.85 -8.62 -3.38
C TRP A 8 3.57 -8.44 -4.88
N GLY A 9 3.80 -9.49 -5.66
CA GLY A 9 3.58 -9.45 -7.10
C GLY A 9 4.62 -8.66 -7.90
N HIS A 10 5.82 -8.43 -7.35
CA HIS A 10 6.91 -7.67 -7.99
C HIS A 10 7.25 -8.13 -9.43
N GLU A 11 6.99 -9.38 -9.78
CA GLU A 11 7.17 -9.93 -11.14
C GLU A 11 5.94 -9.74 -12.04
N ALA A 12 4.81 -9.30 -11.49
CA ALA A 12 3.56 -9.21 -12.22
C ALA A 12 3.48 -7.96 -13.09
N PHE A 13 2.84 -8.09 -14.25
CA PHE A 13 2.48 -6.95 -15.11
C PHE A 13 1.33 -6.11 -14.54
N VAL A 14 0.43 -6.75 -13.80
CA VAL A 14 -0.67 -6.11 -13.09
C VAL A 14 -0.43 -6.24 -11.59
N LEU A 15 -0.29 -5.13 -10.92
CA LEU A 15 0.02 -5.01 -9.50
C LEU A 15 -1.18 -4.46 -8.73
N ASN A 16 -1.26 -4.71 -7.44
CA ASN A 16 -2.13 -3.89 -6.61
C ASN A 16 -1.55 -2.48 -6.48
N LEU A 17 -2.41 -1.50 -6.22
CA LEU A 17 -2.03 -0.09 -6.20
C LEU A 17 -0.87 0.20 -5.21
N GLY A 18 -0.90 -0.41 -4.01
CA GLY A 18 0.13 -0.18 -3.00
C GLY A 18 1.51 -0.65 -3.46
N ASP A 19 1.60 -1.89 -3.94
CA ASP A 19 2.87 -2.44 -4.41
C ASP A 19 3.42 -1.68 -5.62
N ALA A 20 2.54 -1.13 -6.45
CA ALA A 20 2.94 -0.33 -7.61
C ALA A 20 3.54 1.03 -7.25
N LEU A 21 3.39 1.52 -6.02
CA LEU A 21 4.02 2.75 -5.54
C LEU A 21 5.52 2.58 -5.31
N VAL A 22 6.00 1.36 -5.01
CA VAL A 22 7.41 1.11 -4.63
C VAL A 22 8.40 1.69 -5.63
N PRO A 23 8.30 1.44 -6.95
CA PRO A 23 9.23 2.03 -7.93
C PRO A 23 9.17 3.56 -7.99
N LEU A 24 8.00 4.18 -7.79
CA LEU A 24 7.85 5.64 -7.80
C LEU A 24 8.54 6.25 -6.58
N ILE A 25 8.32 5.67 -5.41
CA ILE A 25 8.92 6.12 -4.16
C ILE A 25 10.46 6.02 -4.25
N LEU A 26 10.99 4.88 -4.68
CA LEU A 26 12.44 4.70 -4.76
C LEU A 26 13.09 5.65 -5.75
N ARG A 27 12.47 5.95 -6.88
CA ARG A 27 12.97 6.95 -7.83
C ARG A 27 13.06 8.34 -7.21
N ALA A 28 12.11 8.73 -6.36
CA ALA A 28 12.16 10.00 -5.64
C ALA A 28 13.34 10.09 -4.66
N PHE A 29 13.89 8.94 -4.22
CA PHE A 29 15.13 8.85 -3.45
C PHE A 29 16.38 8.63 -4.31
N GLY A 30 16.27 8.72 -5.65
CA GLY A 30 17.40 8.56 -6.58
C GLY A 30 17.79 7.11 -6.86
N HIS A 31 16.86 6.15 -6.64
CA HIS A 31 17.12 4.72 -6.81
C HIS A 31 16.13 4.06 -7.76
N ASP A 32 16.60 3.05 -8.48
CA ASP A 32 15.75 2.14 -9.23
C ASP A 32 15.54 0.84 -8.47
N CYS A 33 14.35 0.27 -8.57
CA CYS A 33 14.06 -1.03 -8.04
C CYS A 33 14.50 -2.11 -9.03
N ALA A 34 15.49 -2.92 -8.67
CA ALA A 34 15.80 -4.14 -9.38
C ALA A 34 14.70 -5.17 -9.10
N LEU A 35 14.04 -5.62 -10.16
CA LEU A 35 13.11 -6.73 -10.06
C LEU A 35 13.90 -8.01 -9.86
N ARG A 36 13.76 -8.60 -8.72
CA ARG A 36 14.40 -9.86 -8.43
C ARG A 36 13.56 -11.01 -8.99
N SER A 37 14.08 -11.70 -10.00
CA SER A 37 13.50 -12.94 -10.51
C SER A 37 13.91 -14.17 -9.72
N ASP A 38 15.00 -14.12 -8.92
CA ASP A 38 15.52 -15.25 -8.16
C ASP A 38 15.96 -14.86 -6.74
N ALA A 39 15.25 -15.36 -5.75
CA ALA A 39 15.62 -15.20 -4.34
C ALA A 39 16.97 -15.89 -4.01
N ALA A 40 17.41 -16.86 -4.81
CA ALA A 40 18.62 -17.63 -4.58
C ALA A 40 19.91 -17.00 -5.13
N ALA A 41 19.84 -16.06 -6.09
CA ALA A 41 21.00 -15.64 -6.87
C ALA A 41 21.79 -14.46 -6.29
N ASN A 42 21.29 -13.75 -5.28
CA ASN A 42 21.97 -12.56 -4.76
C ASN A 42 22.08 -12.56 -3.23
N ALA A 43 23.28 -12.78 -2.70
CA ALA A 43 23.64 -12.62 -1.29
C ALA A 43 23.57 -11.15 -0.78
N GLY A 44 22.99 -10.22 -1.58
CA GLY A 44 22.81 -8.83 -1.21
C GLY A 44 21.59 -8.60 -0.31
N ARG A 45 21.58 -7.45 0.38
CA ARG A 45 20.44 -7.02 1.20
C ARG A 45 19.20 -6.77 0.33
N THR A 46 18.03 -7.13 0.86
CA THR A 46 16.73 -6.87 0.22
C THR A 46 15.97 -5.81 1.00
N LEU A 47 15.43 -4.80 0.31
CA LEU A 47 14.64 -3.74 0.92
C LEU A 47 13.15 -4.06 0.85
N LEU A 48 12.46 -4.00 1.99
CA LEU A 48 11.01 -4.00 2.11
C LEU A 48 10.53 -2.56 2.33
N VAL A 49 9.74 -2.05 1.39
CA VAL A 49 9.27 -0.64 1.40
C VAL A 49 7.80 -0.57 1.81
N ILE A 50 6.94 -1.31 1.14
CA ILE A 50 5.48 -1.28 1.29
C ILE A 50 4.97 -2.71 1.46
N GLY A 51 3.83 -2.81 2.12
CA GLY A 51 3.08 -4.05 2.25
C GLY A 51 3.00 -4.56 3.68
N SER A 52 2.25 -5.63 3.87
CA SER A 52 2.18 -6.37 5.13
C SER A 52 2.92 -7.69 4.94
N LEU A 53 4.25 -7.63 4.96
CA LEU A 53 5.14 -8.73 4.60
C LEU A 53 5.94 -9.27 5.80
N LEU A 54 5.75 -8.69 7.00
CA LEU A 54 6.45 -9.11 8.21
C LEU A 54 5.71 -10.29 8.84
N ASP A 55 5.84 -11.44 8.20
CA ASP A 55 5.46 -12.77 8.67
C ASP A 55 6.41 -13.83 8.06
N ASP A 56 6.52 -15.01 8.68
CA ASP A 56 7.43 -16.05 8.23
C ASP A 56 7.14 -16.50 6.78
N ALA A 57 5.87 -16.57 6.38
CA ALA A 57 5.50 -17.05 5.06
C ALA A 57 6.02 -16.16 3.92
N ASN A 58 6.14 -14.84 4.17
CA ASN A 58 6.73 -13.90 3.21
C ASN A 58 8.25 -13.82 3.37
N LEU A 59 8.76 -13.77 4.60
CA LEU A 59 10.19 -13.62 4.87
C LEU A 59 11.01 -14.83 4.41
N ASP A 60 10.46 -16.05 4.50
CA ASP A 60 11.10 -17.28 4.03
C ASP A 60 11.35 -17.33 2.51
N ARG A 61 10.64 -16.48 1.76
CA ARG A 61 10.84 -16.32 0.30
C ARG A 61 12.02 -15.43 -0.05
N ILE A 62 12.60 -14.75 0.93
CA ILE A 62 13.68 -13.78 0.74
C ILE A 62 14.97 -14.38 1.31
N ALA A 63 15.99 -14.52 0.49
CA ALA A 63 17.30 -14.94 0.95
C ALA A 63 18.12 -13.76 1.48
N GLY A 64 19.03 -14.03 2.45
CA GLY A 64 19.99 -13.05 2.97
C GLY A 64 19.37 -12.01 3.91
N PRO A 65 20.12 -10.95 4.24
CA PRO A 65 19.68 -9.90 5.15
C PRO A 65 18.65 -8.98 4.49
N ILE A 66 17.78 -8.42 5.34
CA ILE A 66 16.62 -7.63 4.91
C ILE A 66 16.62 -6.28 5.63
N ASP A 67 16.49 -5.20 4.88
CA ASP A 67 16.22 -3.86 5.38
C ASP A 67 14.71 -3.58 5.34
N VAL A 68 14.14 -3.12 6.44
CA VAL A 68 12.72 -2.79 6.56
C VAL A 68 12.56 -1.28 6.70
N TRP A 69 11.81 -0.66 5.78
CA TRP A 69 11.48 0.76 5.83
C TRP A 69 10.03 0.98 5.39
N GLY A 70 9.09 1.00 6.37
CA GLY A 70 7.66 1.24 6.15
C GLY A 70 6.78 0.02 5.96
N CYS A 71 7.36 -1.18 5.86
CA CYS A 71 6.58 -2.41 5.80
C CYS A 71 5.91 -2.73 7.15
N GLY A 72 4.74 -3.36 7.11
CA GLY A 72 3.93 -3.67 8.29
C GLY A 72 3.79 -5.16 8.58
N TRP A 73 3.42 -5.45 9.82
CA TRP A 73 3.01 -6.76 10.27
C TRP A 73 1.61 -7.12 9.74
N ARG A 74 1.41 -8.38 9.42
CA ARG A 74 0.15 -8.89 8.86
C ARG A 74 -0.74 -9.59 9.89
N GLY A 75 -0.20 -9.90 11.04
CA GLY A 75 -0.71 -10.89 11.99
C GLY A 75 0.13 -12.17 11.95
N GLY A 76 0.10 -12.94 13.02
CA GLY A 76 0.92 -14.14 13.14
C GLY A 76 2.30 -13.90 13.78
N SER A 77 3.15 -14.92 13.80
CA SER A 77 4.49 -14.87 14.37
C SER A 77 5.55 -14.55 13.32
N VAL A 78 6.64 -13.98 13.76
CA VAL A 78 7.92 -13.91 13.04
C VAL A 78 8.94 -14.65 13.91
N SER A 79 9.53 -15.68 13.38
CA SER A 79 10.52 -16.52 14.09
C SER A 79 11.81 -15.75 14.35
N ASP A 80 12.54 -16.12 15.41
CA ASP A 80 13.83 -15.53 15.75
C ASP A 80 14.81 -15.59 14.57
N ARG A 81 14.82 -16.71 13.84
CA ARG A 81 15.62 -16.89 12.61
C ARG A 81 15.32 -15.78 11.60
N ASN A 82 14.09 -15.38 11.43
CA ASN A 82 13.72 -14.30 10.52
C ASN A 82 14.01 -12.94 11.13
N LEU A 83 13.76 -12.75 12.44
CA LEU A 83 14.07 -11.48 13.13
C LEU A 83 15.57 -11.15 13.05
N ASP A 84 16.46 -12.12 13.21
CA ASP A 84 17.92 -11.96 13.15
C ASP A 84 18.42 -11.43 11.78
N ARG A 85 17.62 -11.58 10.73
CA ARG A 85 17.93 -11.10 9.37
C ARG A 85 17.43 -9.70 9.09
N LEU A 86 16.55 -9.16 9.95
CA LEU A 86 15.92 -7.88 9.73
C LEU A 86 16.72 -6.74 10.36
N THR A 87 16.91 -5.67 9.58
CA THR A 87 17.38 -4.39 10.07
C THR A 87 16.25 -3.38 9.89
N PHE A 88 15.74 -2.87 11.00
CA PHE A 88 14.61 -1.93 10.98
C PHE A 88 15.08 -0.49 10.93
N HIS A 89 14.69 0.22 9.88
CA HIS A 89 14.90 1.67 9.70
C HIS A 89 13.61 2.46 9.95
N GLY A 90 12.48 1.79 9.83
CA GLY A 90 11.15 2.29 10.10
C GLY A 90 10.11 1.22 9.79
N VAL A 91 8.97 1.29 10.44
CA VAL A 91 7.85 0.37 10.23
C VAL A 91 6.56 1.14 9.97
N ARG A 92 5.54 0.45 9.45
CA ARG A 92 4.29 1.11 9.07
C ARG A 92 3.58 1.79 10.23
N GLY A 93 3.51 1.16 11.38
CA GLY A 93 2.75 1.73 12.48
C GLY A 93 3.05 1.13 13.86
N PRO A 94 2.36 1.67 14.90
CA PRO A 94 2.64 1.33 16.29
C PRO A 94 2.37 -0.12 16.66
N LEU A 95 1.35 -0.75 16.03
CA LEU A 95 1.05 -2.16 16.32
C LEU A 95 2.09 -3.08 15.68
N THR A 96 2.63 -2.71 14.50
CA THR A 96 3.77 -3.41 13.90
C THR A 96 4.99 -3.33 14.81
N ALA A 97 5.33 -2.14 15.32
CA ALA A 97 6.46 -1.97 16.25
C ALA A 97 6.28 -2.82 17.51
N ARG A 98 5.10 -2.76 18.13
CA ARG A 98 4.77 -3.54 19.33
C ARG A 98 4.82 -5.05 19.10
N ALA A 99 4.22 -5.54 18.01
CA ALA A 99 4.16 -6.97 17.70
C ALA A 99 5.54 -7.59 17.49
N LEU A 100 6.52 -6.78 17.05
CA LEU A 100 7.89 -7.21 16.79
C LEU A 100 8.88 -6.80 17.90
N GLY A 101 8.40 -6.29 19.05
CA GLY A 101 9.25 -5.89 20.18
C GLY A 101 10.20 -4.72 19.87
N LEU A 102 9.86 -3.86 18.89
CA LEU A 102 10.70 -2.75 18.47
C LEU A 102 10.50 -1.52 19.35
N SER A 103 11.54 -0.68 19.42
CA SER A 103 11.46 0.58 20.16
C SER A 103 10.38 1.51 19.60
N SER A 104 9.65 2.17 20.47
CA SER A 104 8.67 3.21 20.10
C SER A 104 9.33 4.46 19.46
N SER A 105 10.64 4.63 19.64
CA SER A 105 11.43 5.70 19.00
C SER A 105 11.76 5.40 17.52
N LEU A 106 11.54 4.16 17.05
CA LEU A 106 11.71 3.82 15.65
C LEU A 106 10.69 4.60 14.81
N PRO A 107 11.10 5.28 13.71
CA PRO A 107 10.18 6.02 12.86
C PRO A 107 9.04 5.14 12.33
N GLN A 108 7.82 5.66 12.44
CA GLN A 108 6.61 4.93 12.07
C GLN A 108 5.84 5.70 11.01
N SER A 109 5.74 5.15 9.82
CA SER A 109 4.90 5.65 8.72
C SER A 109 4.85 4.62 7.60
N ASP A 110 3.84 4.74 6.74
CA ASP A 110 3.83 4.09 5.43
C ASP A 110 4.42 5.04 4.39
N PRO A 111 5.34 4.59 3.51
CA PRO A 111 5.91 5.43 2.45
C PRO A 111 4.87 6.04 1.50
N GLY A 112 3.65 5.48 1.43
CA GLY A 112 2.53 6.06 0.70
C GLY A 112 2.16 7.47 1.15
N PHE A 113 2.45 7.85 2.41
CA PHE A 113 2.25 9.23 2.90
C PHE A 113 3.21 10.24 2.24
N LEU A 114 4.31 9.80 1.64
CA LEU A 114 5.24 10.67 0.89
C LEU A 114 4.73 11.00 -0.52
N MET A 115 3.68 10.34 -1.01
CA MET A 115 3.22 10.47 -2.39
C MET A 115 2.87 11.90 -2.82
N PRO A 116 2.28 12.79 -2.00
CA PRO A 116 2.02 14.18 -2.42
C PRO A 116 3.30 14.98 -2.76
N ARG A 117 4.45 14.61 -2.20
CA ARG A 117 5.76 15.22 -2.53
C ARG A 117 6.34 14.67 -3.83
N ILE A 118 5.94 13.46 -4.23
CA ILE A 118 6.42 12.75 -5.42
C ILE A 118 5.53 13.05 -6.62
N LEU A 119 4.25 13.02 -6.40
CA LEU A 119 3.21 13.29 -7.39
C LEU A 119 2.24 14.33 -6.82
N PRO A 120 2.41 15.61 -7.16
CA PRO A 120 1.56 16.67 -6.63
C PRO A 120 0.08 16.42 -6.88
N PRO A 121 -0.82 16.90 -5.98
CA PRO A 121 -2.25 16.75 -6.15
C PRO A 121 -2.72 17.39 -7.46
N PRO A 122 -3.83 16.90 -8.06
CA PRO A 122 -4.39 17.51 -9.25
C PRO A 122 -4.87 18.94 -8.95
N ALA A 123 -4.72 19.85 -9.94
CA ALA A 123 -5.13 21.24 -9.80
C ALA A 123 -6.64 21.40 -9.54
N MET A 124 -7.45 20.47 -10.04
CA MET A 124 -8.89 20.43 -9.82
C MET A 124 -9.35 19.06 -9.33
N ARG A 125 -10.27 19.04 -8.38
CA ARG A 125 -10.96 17.83 -7.95
C ARG A 125 -12.13 17.55 -8.91
N HIS A 126 -12.34 16.29 -9.27
CA HIS A 126 -13.42 15.90 -10.19
C HIS A 126 -14.79 15.71 -9.51
N GLY A 127 -14.85 15.80 -8.19
CA GLY A 127 -16.10 15.77 -7.44
C GLY A 127 -16.81 14.43 -7.33
N LEU A 128 -16.26 13.36 -7.90
CA LEU A 128 -16.87 12.02 -7.86
C LEU A 128 -16.62 11.31 -6.52
N ARG A 129 -17.60 10.51 -6.11
CA ARG A 129 -17.48 9.56 -5.00
C ARG A 129 -17.06 8.21 -5.57
N LEU A 130 -15.96 7.69 -5.09
CA LEU A 130 -15.36 6.47 -5.60
C LEU A 130 -15.59 5.30 -4.66
N VAL A 131 -15.70 4.09 -5.21
CA VAL A 131 -15.49 2.86 -4.47
C VAL A 131 -14.26 2.13 -5.03
N VAL A 132 -13.35 1.72 -4.13
CA VAL A 132 -12.17 0.92 -4.45
C VAL A 132 -12.30 -0.42 -3.72
N PRO A 133 -12.70 -1.50 -4.40
CA PRO A 133 -12.83 -2.81 -3.76
C PRO A 133 -11.46 -3.34 -3.33
N HIS A 134 -11.43 -4.30 -2.40
CA HIS A 134 -10.20 -5.02 -2.09
C HIS A 134 -9.76 -5.86 -3.31
N CYS A 135 -8.46 -5.94 -3.57
CA CYS A 135 -7.93 -6.62 -4.76
C CYS A 135 -8.34 -8.11 -4.87
N LEU A 136 -8.58 -8.79 -3.76
CA LEU A 136 -9.09 -10.17 -3.74
C LEU A 136 -10.62 -10.27 -3.90
N ARG A 137 -11.34 -9.13 -3.81
CA ARG A 137 -12.80 -9.06 -3.82
C ARG A 137 -13.40 -8.38 -5.05
N VAL A 138 -12.58 -8.00 -6.02
CA VAL A 138 -13.04 -7.31 -7.25
C VAL A 138 -14.13 -8.11 -7.99
N ARG A 139 -14.09 -9.44 -7.88
CA ARG A 139 -14.97 -10.37 -8.61
C ARG A 139 -16.27 -10.73 -7.89
N THR A 140 -16.42 -10.36 -6.63
CA THR A 140 -17.57 -10.82 -5.82
C THR A 140 -18.89 -10.21 -6.24
N GLN A 141 -18.88 -9.06 -6.91
CA GLN A 141 -20.06 -8.35 -7.38
C GLN A 141 -19.88 -7.80 -8.80
N ARG A 142 -20.98 -7.71 -9.55
CA ARG A 142 -21.00 -7.00 -10.84
C ARG A 142 -20.81 -5.49 -10.60
N PRO A 143 -20.16 -4.73 -11.52
CA PRO A 143 -19.94 -3.31 -11.34
C PRO A 143 -21.21 -2.50 -11.05
N ALA A 144 -22.27 -2.72 -11.78
CA ALA A 144 -23.54 -2.00 -11.58
C ALA A 144 -24.17 -2.29 -10.21
N GLU A 145 -24.12 -3.55 -9.75
CA GLU A 145 -24.60 -3.96 -8.43
C GLU A 145 -23.78 -3.29 -7.32
N ARG A 146 -22.45 -3.24 -7.47
CA ARG A 146 -21.56 -2.57 -6.50
C ARG A 146 -21.83 -1.07 -6.44
N LEU A 147 -22.01 -0.39 -7.55
CA LEU A 147 -22.35 1.04 -7.57
C LEU A 147 -23.69 1.29 -6.89
N ALA A 148 -24.71 0.49 -7.22
CA ALA A 148 -26.04 0.60 -6.58
C ALA A 148 -25.98 0.33 -5.07
N ALA A 149 -25.24 -0.69 -4.63
CA ALA A 149 -25.11 -1.06 -3.23
C ALA A 149 -24.33 -0.04 -2.40
N THR A 150 -23.29 0.58 -2.98
CA THR A 150 -22.42 1.52 -2.27
C THR A 150 -22.86 2.98 -2.37
N GLY A 151 -23.63 3.34 -3.38
CA GLY A 151 -23.97 4.73 -3.70
C GLY A 151 -22.78 5.55 -4.25
N ALA A 152 -21.74 4.86 -4.75
CA ALA A 152 -20.62 5.50 -5.41
C ALA A 152 -20.95 5.86 -6.87
N ASP A 153 -20.26 6.87 -7.40
CA ASP A 153 -20.44 7.32 -8.78
C ASP A 153 -19.55 6.52 -9.75
N LEU A 154 -18.40 6.00 -9.26
CA LEU A 154 -17.42 5.29 -10.06
C LEU A 154 -16.68 4.23 -9.23
N ILE A 155 -16.35 3.11 -9.86
CA ILE A 155 -15.45 2.12 -9.30
C ILE A 155 -14.04 2.36 -9.83
N LEU A 156 -13.07 2.54 -8.92
CA LEU A 156 -11.66 2.56 -9.29
C LEU A 156 -11.05 1.17 -9.04
N SER A 157 -10.41 0.62 -10.06
CA SER A 157 -9.73 -0.66 -9.93
C SER A 157 -8.61 -0.60 -8.88
N PRO A 158 -8.53 -1.55 -7.93
CA PRO A 158 -7.39 -1.68 -7.03
C PRO A 158 -6.14 -2.24 -7.74
N TRP A 159 -6.32 -2.71 -8.97
CA TRP A 159 -5.25 -3.19 -9.83
C TRP A 159 -4.78 -2.08 -10.75
N VAL A 160 -3.47 -2.00 -10.96
CA VAL A 160 -2.83 -1.05 -11.88
C VAL A 160 -1.91 -1.79 -12.86
N VAL A 161 -1.80 -1.25 -14.07
CA VAL A 161 -0.91 -1.77 -15.10
C VAL A 161 0.46 -1.13 -14.95
N ARG A 162 1.49 -1.97 -14.96
CA ARG A 162 2.89 -1.53 -14.96
C ARG A 162 3.32 -1.19 -16.37
N ARG A 163 3.88 0.01 -16.57
CA ARG A 163 4.41 0.44 -17.89
C ARG A 163 5.73 -0.23 -18.29
N GLN A 164 6.45 -0.85 -17.35
CA GLN A 164 7.75 -1.49 -17.59
C GLN A 164 7.76 -2.90 -17.00
N GLY A 165 8.12 -3.88 -17.80
CA GLY A 165 8.27 -5.28 -17.41
C GLY A 165 8.42 -6.15 -18.65
N ARG A 166 9.23 -7.21 -18.57
CA ARG A 166 9.26 -8.24 -19.61
C ARG A 166 7.97 -9.05 -19.55
N LEU A 167 7.24 -9.11 -20.67
CA LEU A 167 6.14 -10.04 -20.83
C LEU A 167 6.74 -11.46 -20.97
N THR A 168 6.64 -12.24 -19.90
CA THR A 168 6.92 -13.67 -19.96
C THR A 168 5.60 -14.44 -20.08
N SER A 169 5.64 -15.67 -20.59
CA SER A 169 4.42 -16.50 -20.70
C SER A 169 3.73 -16.70 -19.35
N ALA A 170 4.50 -16.83 -18.27
CA ALA A 170 3.97 -16.98 -16.91
C ALA A 170 3.24 -15.71 -16.41
N ASN A 171 3.82 -14.52 -16.62
CA ASN A 171 3.17 -13.27 -16.20
C ASN A 171 2.06 -12.81 -17.14
N LEU A 172 2.06 -13.28 -18.40
CA LEU A 172 0.94 -13.07 -19.33
C LEU A 172 -0.32 -13.82 -18.86
N HIS A 173 -0.19 -15.08 -18.44
CA HIS A 173 -1.29 -15.86 -17.86
C HIS A 173 -1.84 -15.21 -16.59
N GLN A 174 -0.94 -14.72 -15.72
CA GLN A 174 -1.33 -14.04 -14.49
C GLN A 174 -1.99 -12.69 -14.78
N ALA A 175 -1.46 -11.92 -15.75
CA ALA A 175 -2.07 -10.68 -16.21
C ALA A 175 -3.45 -10.92 -16.83
N ALA A 176 -3.58 -11.91 -17.71
CA ALA A 176 -4.87 -12.28 -18.30
C ALA A 176 -5.88 -12.67 -17.23
N ARG A 177 -5.51 -13.51 -16.26
CA ARG A 177 -6.38 -13.85 -15.11
C ARG A 177 -6.79 -12.62 -14.30
N ARG A 178 -5.88 -11.68 -14.05
CA ARG A 178 -6.17 -10.44 -13.31
C ARG A 178 -6.97 -9.45 -14.14
N LEU A 179 -6.70 -9.31 -15.45
CA LEU A 179 -7.43 -8.44 -16.37
C LEU A 179 -8.82 -8.99 -16.69
N LEU A 180 -8.96 -10.28 -16.96
CA LEU A 180 -10.25 -10.93 -17.18
C LEU A 180 -11.10 -10.98 -15.91
N SER A 181 -10.47 -10.78 -14.73
CA SER A 181 -11.18 -10.69 -13.47
C SER A 181 -11.76 -9.32 -13.21
N VAL A 182 -11.39 -8.30 -13.97
CA VAL A 182 -11.71 -6.91 -13.68
C VAL A 182 -12.67 -6.43 -14.75
N ALA A 183 -13.95 -6.37 -14.44
CA ALA A 183 -14.94 -5.66 -15.27
C ALA A 183 -14.64 -4.13 -15.34
N ILE A 184 -13.53 -3.69 -14.71
CA ILE A 184 -13.07 -2.32 -14.63
C ILE A 184 -11.62 -2.30 -15.09
N TRP A 185 -11.37 -1.62 -16.20
CA TRP A 185 -10.03 -1.55 -16.78
C TRP A 185 -9.03 -0.89 -15.80
N PRO A 186 -7.91 -1.54 -15.46
CA PRO A 186 -6.90 -0.96 -14.59
C PRO A 186 -6.19 0.19 -15.27
N LYS A 187 -6.02 1.29 -14.54
CA LYS A 187 -5.25 2.47 -14.97
C LYS A 187 -3.76 2.29 -14.64
N GLY A 188 -2.92 3.19 -15.15
CA GLY A 188 -1.55 3.32 -14.66
C GLY A 188 -1.53 3.84 -13.22
N VAL A 189 -0.46 3.58 -12.49
CA VAL A 189 -0.32 3.93 -11.07
C VAL A 189 -0.52 5.43 -10.81
N GLU A 190 0.13 6.29 -11.58
CA GLU A 190 -0.01 7.75 -11.45
C GLU A 190 -1.44 8.23 -11.70
N SER A 191 -2.11 7.67 -12.74
CA SER A 191 -3.50 7.99 -13.04
C SER A 191 -4.44 7.55 -11.92
N SER A 192 -4.20 6.39 -11.30
CA SER A 192 -4.98 5.89 -10.17
C SER A 192 -4.79 6.78 -8.93
N VAL A 193 -3.55 7.18 -8.63
CA VAL A 193 -3.24 8.11 -7.53
C VAL A 193 -3.92 9.46 -7.75
N ARG A 194 -3.82 10.05 -8.95
CA ARG A 194 -4.49 11.32 -9.29
C ARG A 194 -6.02 11.22 -9.22
N THR A 195 -6.59 10.08 -9.60
CA THR A 195 -8.03 9.84 -9.50
C THR A 195 -8.45 9.81 -8.02
N LEU A 196 -7.72 9.13 -7.13
CA LEU A 196 -7.97 9.14 -5.69
C LEU A 196 -7.82 10.55 -5.10
N ALA A 197 -6.72 11.22 -5.41
CA ALA A 197 -6.41 12.55 -4.90
C ALA A 197 -7.44 13.62 -5.34
N GLY A 198 -8.08 13.44 -6.51
CA GLY A 198 -9.09 14.36 -7.04
C GLY A 198 -10.54 14.03 -6.64
N ALA A 199 -10.78 12.95 -5.91
CA ALA A 199 -12.13 12.53 -5.54
C ALA A 199 -12.76 13.46 -4.48
N ARG A 200 -14.10 13.52 -4.48
CA ARG A 200 -14.87 14.13 -3.40
C ARG A 200 -14.84 13.24 -2.15
N PHE A 201 -15.00 11.93 -2.36
CA PHE A 201 -15.02 10.92 -1.30
C PHE A 201 -14.57 9.56 -1.85
N VAL A 202 -13.90 8.75 -1.02
CA VAL A 202 -13.46 7.41 -1.40
C VAL A 202 -13.85 6.37 -0.36
N LEU A 203 -14.68 5.42 -0.76
CA LEU A 203 -14.97 4.21 0.01
C LEU A 203 -13.98 3.12 -0.42
N THR A 204 -13.08 2.67 0.46
CA THR A 204 -11.96 1.82 0.04
C THR A 204 -11.76 0.57 0.88
N GLY A 205 -11.72 -0.59 0.24
CA GLY A 205 -11.25 -1.86 0.80
C GLY A 205 -9.72 -2.05 0.72
N SER A 206 -9.03 -1.12 0.06
CA SER A 206 -7.57 -1.11 -0.06
C SER A 206 -6.94 -0.24 1.02
N LEU A 207 -6.03 -0.81 1.83
CA LEU A 207 -5.29 -0.04 2.83
C LEU A 207 -4.53 1.13 2.20
N HIS A 208 -3.84 0.90 1.08
CA HIS A 208 -3.12 1.97 0.38
C HIS A 208 -4.06 2.97 -0.31
N GLY A 209 -5.29 2.58 -0.62
CA GLY A 209 -6.35 3.52 -0.99
C GLY A 209 -6.62 4.52 0.13
N ALA A 210 -6.76 4.04 1.36
CA ALA A 210 -6.96 4.89 2.55
C ALA A 210 -5.72 5.76 2.84
N ILE A 211 -4.52 5.18 2.83
CA ILE A 211 -3.25 5.90 3.05
C ILE A 211 -3.07 7.04 2.04
N LEU A 212 -3.31 6.78 0.75
CA LEU A 212 -3.23 7.79 -0.29
C LEU A 212 -4.28 8.89 -0.10
N CYS A 213 -5.53 8.52 0.17
CA CYS A 213 -6.58 9.51 0.45
C CYS A 213 -6.21 10.39 1.63
N GLN A 214 -5.75 9.80 2.74
CA GLN A 214 -5.30 10.56 3.90
C GLN A 214 -4.12 11.48 3.57
N ALA A 215 -3.14 11.00 2.81
CA ALA A 215 -1.97 11.78 2.40
C ALA A 215 -2.34 13.00 1.53
N TYR A 216 -3.34 12.85 0.65
CA TYR A 216 -3.81 13.93 -0.24
C TYR A 216 -4.94 14.78 0.36
N GLY A 217 -5.37 14.52 1.59
CA GLY A 217 -6.51 15.20 2.20
C GLY A 217 -7.83 14.94 1.46
N THR A 218 -7.98 13.77 0.87
CA THR A 218 -9.22 13.31 0.26
C THR A 218 -10.06 12.58 1.31
N PRO A 219 -11.32 12.97 1.56
CA PRO A 219 -12.21 12.26 2.47
C PRO A 219 -12.37 10.79 2.08
N TRP A 220 -12.32 9.89 3.07
CA TRP A 220 -12.40 8.45 2.84
C TRP A 220 -13.05 7.69 3.99
N ALA A 221 -13.45 6.45 3.73
CA ALA A 221 -13.79 5.47 4.76
C ALA A 221 -13.39 4.06 4.33
N ALA A 222 -13.18 3.18 5.31
CA ALA A 222 -12.87 1.79 5.04
C ALA A 222 -14.12 1.02 4.58
N TYR A 223 -13.99 0.32 3.46
CA TYR A 223 -15.08 -0.44 2.84
C TYR A 223 -15.10 -1.89 3.34
N GLU A 224 -16.22 -2.28 3.92
CA GLU A 224 -16.51 -3.68 4.24
C GLU A 224 -16.97 -4.42 2.99
N ASP A 225 -16.03 -5.01 2.26
CA ASP A 225 -16.24 -5.72 1.00
C ASP A 225 -16.25 -7.25 1.25
N ASP A 226 -17.33 -7.79 1.80
CA ASP A 226 -17.50 -9.21 2.14
C ASP A 226 -16.38 -9.80 3.00
N GLY A 227 -15.93 -9.04 3.98
CA GLY A 227 -14.85 -9.39 4.92
C GLY A 227 -13.58 -8.57 4.73
N ILE A 228 -12.73 -8.63 5.74
CA ILE A 228 -11.48 -7.88 5.79
C ILE A 228 -10.30 -8.81 5.58
N ASP A 229 -9.44 -8.45 4.65
CA ASP A 229 -8.12 -9.09 4.56
C ASP A 229 -7.18 -8.49 5.61
N ALA A 230 -6.64 -9.36 6.49
CA ALA A 230 -5.69 -9.01 7.54
C ALA A 230 -6.15 -7.79 8.39
N PRO A 231 -7.07 -7.98 9.38
CA PRO A 231 -7.55 -6.90 10.25
C PRO A 231 -6.43 -6.11 10.92
N ALA A 232 -5.33 -6.76 11.29
CA ALA A 232 -4.17 -6.14 11.92
C ALA A 232 -3.61 -4.94 11.13
N LYS A 233 -3.65 -4.96 9.79
CA LYS A 233 -3.16 -3.84 8.98
C LYS A 233 -4.03 -2.58 9.11
N TRP A 234 -5.35 -2.73 9.29
CA TRP A 234 -6.28 -1.62 9.50
C TRP A 234 -6.18 -1.07 10.91
N GLN A 235 -6.01 -1.96 11.90
CA GLN A 235 -5.75 -1.57 13.30
C GLN A 235 -4.43 -0.82 13.42
N ASP A 236 -3.38 -1.24 12.71
CA ASP A 236 -2.08 -0.57 12.68
C ASP A 236 -2.19 0.84 12.06
N LEU A 237 -2.97 1.00 10.98
CA LEU A 237 -3.26 2.32 10.40
C LEU A 237 -4.10 3.19 11.33
N ALA A 238 -5.11 2.63 12.01
CA ALA A 238 -5.94 3.33 12.98
C ALA A 238 -5.08 3.90 14.12
N ALA A 239 -4.19 3.06 14.67
CA ALA A 239 -3.26 3.47 15.72
C ALA A 239 -2.24 4.51 15.22
N LEU A 240 -1.78 4.43 13.97
CA LEU A 240 -0.88 5.42 13.37
C LEU A 240 -1.54 6.79 13.21
N LEU A 241 -2.84 6.81 12.87
CA LEU A 241 -3.61 8.02 12.62
C LEU A 241 -4.31 8.57 13.89
N ASP A 242 -4.23 7.84 15.00
CA ASP A 242 -4.91 8.18 16.27
C ASP A 242 -6.44 8.32 16.11
N ILE A 243 -7.06 7.39 15.38
CA ILE A 243 -8.51 7.34 15.13
C ILE A 243 -9.05 5.92 15.17
N ASP A 244 -10.37 5.79 15.40
CA ASP A 244 -11.09 4.53 15.20
C ASP A 244 -11.57 4.42 13.76
N ILE A 245 -11.06 3.44 13.00
CA ILE A 245 -11.49 3.19 11.63
C ILE A 245 -12.71 2.28 11.63
N ALA A 246 -13.87 2.86 11.29
CA ALA A 246 -15.08 2.09 11.05
C ALA A 246 -15.09 1.47 9.65
N LEU A 247 -15.55 0.21 9.58
CA LEU A 247 -15.82 -0.47 8.32
C LEU A 247 -17.28 -0.23 7.95
N VAL A 248 -17.51 0.33 6.79
CA VAL A 248 -18.83 0.72 6.32
C VAL A 248 -19.10 0.17 4.92
N ARG A 249 -20.38 0.04 4.54
CA ARG A 249 -20.77 -0.55 3.27
C ARG A 249 -21.21 0.45 2.22
N THR A 250 -21.50 1.69 2.61
CA THR A 250 -22.03 2.71 1.72
C THR A 250 -21.24 4.02 1.84
N VAL A 251 -21.25 4.82 0.78
CA VAL A 251 -20.67 6.15 0.77
C VAL A 251 -21.31 7.03 1.84
N GLY A 252 -22.62 7.04 1.98
CA GLY A 252 -23.30 7.87 2.97
C GLY A 252 -22.93 7.54 4.42
N ALA A 253 -22.79 6.24 4.76
CA ALA A 253 -22.28 5.85 6.07
C ALA A 253 -20.81 6.25 6.26
N GLY A 254 -20.01 6.19 5.19
CA GLY A 254 -18.62 6.62 5.17
C GLY A 254 -18.45 8.12 5.34
N GLU A 255 -19.21 8.94 4.61
CA GLU A 255 -19.23 10.40 4.76
C GLU A 255 -19.61 10.77 6.22
N SER A 256 -20.63 10.12 6.78
CA SER A 256 -21.02 10.32 8.17
C SER A 256 -19.95 9.92 9.19
N TRP A 257 -19.18 8.86 8.94
CA TRP A 257 -18.02 8.48 9.77
C TRP A 257 -16.89 9.49 9.62
N TRP A 258 -16.60 9.95 8.40
CA TRP A 258 -15.56 10.94 8.13
C TRP A 258 -15.82 12.24 8.91
N ASP A 259 -17.05 12.75 8.84
CA ASP A 259 -17.43 13.99 9.50
C ASP A 259 -17.31 13.92 11.03
N ARG A 260 -17.54 12.74 11.62
CA ARG A 260 -17.43 12.55 13.07
C ARG A 260 -16.03 12.19 13.55
N THR A 261 -15.28 11.44 12.76
CA THR A 261 -14.03 10.78 13.21
C THR A 261 -12.88 10.97 12.23
N GLY A 262 -13.07 10.64 10.96
CA GLY A 262 -11.98 10.53 10.00
C GLY A 262 -11.24 11.85 9.75
N GLN A 263 -11.96 12.97 9.75
CA GLN A 263 -11.35 14.31 9.54
C GLN A 263 -10.37 14.71 10.66
N TRP A 264 -10.43 14.06 11.81
CA TRP A 264 -9.56 14.33 12.95
C TRP A 264 -8.29 13.48 12.97
N ALA A 265 -8.10 12.64 11.95
CA ALA A 265 -6.91 11.81 11.80
C ALA A 265 -5.64 12.65 11.80
N ARG A 266 -4.68 12.23 12.61
CA ARG A 266 -3.37 12.88 12.70
C ARG A 266 -2.40 12.23 11.72
N PRO A 267 -1.94 12.94 10.68
CA PRO A 267 -0.94 12.38 9.78
C PRO A 267 0.37 12.12 10.54
N PRO A 268 1.09 11.04 10.19
CA PRO A 268 2.37 10.72 10.83
C PRO A 268 3.44 11.78 10.51
N GLU A 269 4.43 11.90 11.40
CA GLU A 269 5.61 12.72 11.14
C GLU A 269 6.48 12.09 10.03
N LEU A 270 6.60 12.78 8.91
CA LEU A 270 7.26 12.23 7.73
C LEU A 270 8.78 12.47 7.70
N GLU A 271 9.29 13.54 8.31
CA GLU A 271 10.72 13.86 8.22
C GLU A 271 11.62 12.85 8.92
N PRO A 272 11.34 12.42 10.18
CA PRO A 272 12.12 11.36 10.82
C PRO A 272 12.08 10.05 10.01
N PHE A 273 10.90 9.70 9.49
CA PHE A 273 10.72 8.50 8.68
C PHE A 273 11.48 8.60 7.35
N ARG A 274 11.41 9.74 6.65
CA ARG A 274 12.14 9.99 5.40
C ARG A 274 13.65 9.95 5.61
N ALA A 275 14.15 10.59 6.69
CA ALA A 275 15.56 10.62 7.04
C ALA A 275 16.13 9.24 7.41
N ALA A 276 15.27 8.32 7.86
CA ALA A 276 15.64 6.95 8.19
C ALA A 276 15.79 6.03 6.96
N PHE A 277 15.53 6.53 5.74
CA PHE A 277 15.73 5.73 4.53
C PHE A 277 17.19 5.24 4.43
N PRO A 278 17.42 3.90 4.34
CA PRO A 278 18.76 3.32 4.57
C PRO A 278 19.78 3.64 3.47
N TYR A 279 19.33 4.06 2.30
CA TYR A 279 20.18 4.29 1.13
C TYR A 279 20.21 5.76 0.70
N SER A 280 19.91 6.72 1.60
CA SER A 280 20.03 8.14 1.29
C SER A 280 21.46 8.49 0.91
N GLN A 281 21.64 9.22 -0.20
CA GLN A 281 22.96 9.73 -0.61
C GLN A 281 23.49 10.67 0.49
N GLY A 282 24.59 10.28 1.11
CA GLY A 282 25.24 11.07 2.18
C GLY A 282 25.55 10.32 3.48
N ARG A 283 25.06 9.12 3.70
CA ARG A 283 25.57 8.24 4.75
C ARG A 283 26.73 7.41 4.17
N ALA A 284 27.95 7.97 4.19
CA ALA A 284 29.16 7.17 4.13
C ALA A 284 29.12 6.18 5.28
N ARG A 285 29.29 4.88 4.98
CA ARG A 285 29.45 3.81 5.97
C ARG A 285 30.81 3.94 6.63
#